data_4ff621f32563171bf3f423dd71e466b1
#
_entry.id   4ff621f32563171bf3f423dd71e466b1
#
_cell.length_a   1.000
_cell.length_b   1.000
_cell.length_c   1.000
_cell.angle_alpha   90.00
_cell.angle_beta   90.00
_cell.angle_gamma   90.00
#
_symmetry.space_group_name_H-M   'P 1'
#
loop_
_entity.id
_entity.type
_entity.pdbx_description
1 polymer ?
#
loop_
_entity_poly.entity_id
_entity_poly.type
_entity_poly.pdbx_seq_one_letter_code
_entity_poly.pdbx_strand_id
1 'polypeptide(L)'
;CAIRAAQLGFKTAAAEPWKDADGKAAPGGTCTNVGCIPSKAMLASSLAYESAGETFRELGINVGPASFDLDVIQARRAKVVRKSNDGILWLFKKNGVEFFPESAHFLPGGKPGAWKIGLSDGTEITAANVVVAAGSVPRLLPGVTPDEKTILTSTGGLEQTSVPKRLG
;
A
#
# COMPACT_ATOMS: atom_id res chain seq x y z
N CYS A 1 9.75 -2.78 -11.63
CA CYS A 1 11.13 -2.80 -12.07
C CYS A 1 11.79 -4.14 -11.71
N ALA A 2 11.90 -4.54 -10.42
CA ALA A 2 12.62 -5.72 -9.94
C ALA A 2 12.21 -7.02 -10.66
N ILE A 3 10.90 -7.29 -10.75
CA ILE A 3 10.37 -8.48 -11.44
C ILE A 3 10.84 -8.52 -12.90
N ARG A 4 10.76 -7.39 -13.61
CA ARG A 4 11.17 -7.34 -15.01
C ARG A 4 12.69 -7.50 -15.18
N ALA A 5 13.49 -6.92 -14.30
CA ALA A 5 14.93 -7.11 -14.31
C ALA A 5 15.31 -8.59 -14.12
N ALA A 6 14.68 -9.25 -13.14
CA ALA A 6 14.88 -10.69 -12.93
C ALA A 6 14.47 -11.54 -14.14
N GLN A 7 13.34 -11.23 -14.79
CA GLN A 7 12.90 -11.89 -16.03
C GLN A 7 13.88 -11.72 -17.19
N LEU A 8 14.66 -10.64 -17.19
CA LEU A 8 15.72 -10.38 -18.17
C LEU A 8 17.07 -11.05 -17.81
N GLY A 9 17.09 -11.83 -16.73
CA GLY A 9 18.28 -12.59 -16.32
C GLY A 9 19.21 -11.83 -15.36
N PHE A 10 18.83 -10.65 -14.87
CA PHE A 10 19.64 -9.95 -13.87
C PHE A 10 19.42 -10.54 -12.48
N LYS A 11 20.52 -10.74 -11.73
CA LYS A 11 20.42 -10.98 -10.28
C LYS A 11 19.87 -9.73 -9.62
N THR A 12 18.70 -9.84 -9.02
CA THR A 12 17.90 -8.69 -8.57
C THR A 12 17.50 -8.85 -7.12
N ALA A 13 17.61 -7.77 -6.35
CA ALA A 13 17.10 -7.65 -5.01
C ALA A 13 16.08 -6.50 -4.91
N ALA A 14 15.18 -6.57 -3.92
CA ALA A 14 14.25 -5.52 -3.56
C ALA A 14 14.22 -5.37 -2.04
N ALA A 15 14.33 -4.13 -1.55
CA ALA A 15 14.21 -3.79 -0.13
C ALA A 15 12.96 -2.94 0.08
N GLU A 16 12.08 -3.33 1.02
CA GLU A 16 10.84 -2.63 1.36
C GLU A 16 10.46 -2.92 2.82
N PRO A 17 10.50 -1.92 3.72
CA PRO A 17 10.29 -2.12 5.15
C PRO A 17 8.82 -2.22 5.57
N TRP A 18 7.88 -1.95 4.68
CA TRP A 18 6.46 -1.89 5.04
C TRP A 18 5.96 -3.21 5.60
N LYS A 19 5.27 -3.12 6.76
CA LYS A 19 4.63 -4.25 7.43
C LYS A 19 3.15 -3.98 7.61
N ASP A 20 2.33 -5.02 7.55
CA ASP A 20 0.91 -4.94 7.88
C ASP A 20 0.69 -4.88 9.40
N ALA A 21 -0.56 -4.81 9.83
CA ALA A 21 -0.95 -4.77 11.24
C ALA A 21 -0.49 -6.02 12.04
N ASP A 22 -0.28 -7.14 11.37
CA ASP A 22 0.22 -8.39 11.97
C ASP A 22 1.76 -8.46 11.97
N GLY A 23 2.45 -7.41 11.52
CA GLY A 23 3.91 -7.35 11.40
C GLY A 23 4.48 -8.13 10.21
N LYS A 24 3.65 -8.60 9.29
CA LYS A 24 4.08 -9.31 8.08
C LYS A 24 4.52 -8.32 7.01
N ALA A 25 5.50 -8.71 6.21
CA ALA A 25 5.95 -7.92 5.08
C ALA A 25 4.79 -7.60 4.11
N ALA A 26 4.64 -6.32 3.79
CA ALA A 26 3.56 -5.79 2.96
C ALA A 26 4.10 -4.90 1.82
N PRO A 27 4.87 -5.47 0.86
CA PRO A 27 5.45 -4.70 -0.23
C PRO A 27 4.37 -4.12 -1.14
N GLY A 28 4.65 -2.95 -1.70
CA GLY A 28 3.76 -2.26 -2.64
C GLY A 28 3.66 -0.77 -2.39
N GLY A 29 4.32 -0.29 -1.35
CA GLY A 29 4.42 1.14 -1.00
C GLY A 29 3.07 1.78 -0.67
N THR A 30 3.02 3.10 -0.75
CA THR A 30 1.86 3.93 -0.42
C THR A 30 0.61 3.52 -1.20
N CYS A 31 0.72 3.33 -2.52
CA CYS A 31 -0.45 3.03 -3.36
C CYS A 31 -1.15 1.74 -2.94
N THR A 32 -0.39 0.68 -2.66
CA THR A 32 -0.97 -0.63 -2.29
C THR A 32 -1.51 -0.61 -0.87
N ASN A 33 -0.79 -0.01 0.08
CA ASN A 33 -1.10 -0.15 1.49
C ASN A 33 -2.07 0.92 2.02
N VAL A 34 -1.85 2.19 1.66
CA VAL A 34 -2.58 3.34 2.24
C VAL A 34 -2.99 4.37 1.18
N GLY A 35 -3.16 3.97 -0.07
CA GLY A 35 -3.48 4.86 -1.18
C GLY A 35 -4.49 4.27 -2.15
N CYS A 36 -4.04 4.02 -3.38
CA CYS A 36 -4.89 3.68 -4.52
C CYS A 36 -5.75 2.43 -4.30
N ILE A 37 -5.14 1.36 -3.80
CA ILE A 37 -5.83 0.06 -3.65
C ILE A 37 -6.91 0.12 -2.57
N PRO A 38 -6.62 0.54 -1.32
CA PRO A 38 -7.65 0.61 -0.29
C PRO A 38 -8.74 1.66 -0.61
N SER A 39 -8.38 2.83 -1.16
CA SER A 39 -9.37 3.84 -1.51
C SER A 39 -10.34 3.36 -2.60
N LYS A 40 -9.85 2.69 -3.65
CA LYS A 40 -10.72 2.13 -4.69
C LYS A 40 -11.58 0.98 -4.18
N ALA A 41 -11.07 0.18 -3.24
CA ALA A 41 -11.87 -0.86 -2.60
C ALA A 41 -13.05 -0.29 -1.80
N MET A 42 -12.85 0.82 -1.08
CA MET A 42 -13.90 1.53 -0.36
C MET A 42 -14.88 2.23 -1.30
N LEU A 43 -14.37 2.96 -2.30
CA LEU A 43 -15.19 3.62 -3.32
C LEU A 43 -16.11 2.63 -4.05
N ALA A 44 -15.63 1.43 -4.37
CA ALA A 44 -16.46 0.40 -5.00
C ALA A 44 -17.63 -0.01 -4.09
N SER A 45 -17.44 -0.04 -2.77
CA SER A 45 -18.51 -0.33 -1.82
C SER A 45 -19.50 0.83 -1.68
N SER A 46 -19.01 2.07 -1.63
CA SER A 46 -19.89 3.26 -1.53
C SER A 46 -20.71 3.46 -2.80
N LEU A 47 -20.13 3.26 -3.99
CA LEU A 47 -20.84 3.33 -5.26
C LEU A 47 -21.93 2.25 -5.37
N ALA A 48 -21.67 1.03 -4.90
CA ALA A 48 -22.67 -0.02 -4.89
C ALA A 48 -23.86 0.33 -3.95
N TYR A 49 -23.57 0.93 -2.79
CA TYR A 49 -24.57 1.41 -1.86
C TYR A 49 -25.43 2.54 -2.46
N GLU A 50 -24.78 3.53 -3.07
CA GLU A 50 -25.45 4.64 -3.77
C GLU A 50 -26.34 4.12 -4.91
N SER A 51 -25.81 3.22 -5.73
CA SER A 51 -26.55 2.62 -6.86
C SER A 51 -27.79 1.85 -6.41
N ALA A 52 -27.74 1.20 -5.26
CA ALA A 52 -28.89 0.49 -4.69
C ALA A 52 -30.06 1.44 -4.29
N GLY A 53 -29.80 2.74 -4.12
CA GLY A 53 -30.80 3.76 -3.87
C GLY A 53 -31.56 4.19 -5.14
N GLU A 54 -31.02 5.17 -5.86
CA GLU A 54 -31.68 5.79 -7.01
C GLU A 54 -31.45 5.03 -8.31
N THR A 55 -30.21 4.73 -8.64
CA THR A 55 -29.85 4.17 -9.94
C THR A 55 -30.58 2.84 -10.23
N PHE A 56 -30.68 1.97 -9.26
CA PHE A 56 -31.39 0.69 -9.46
C PHE A 56 -32.88 0.90 -9.71
N ARG A 57 -33.51 1.90 -9.06
CA ARG A 57 -34.91 2.25 -9.31
C ARG A 57 -35.11 2.77 -10.72
N GLU A 58 -34.23 3.64 -11.21
CA GLU A 58 -34.27 4.15 -12.59
C GLU A 58 -34.12 3.04 -13.63
N LEU A 59 -33.33 2.00 -13.31
CA LEU A 59 -33.16 0.81 -14.16
C LEU A 59 -34.30 -0.21 -14.04
N GLY A 60 -35.34 0.07 -13.23
CA GLY A 60 -36.43 -0.87 -13.00
C GLY A 60 -36.09 -2.02 -12.04
N ILE A 61 -34.96 -1.93 -11.31
CA ILE A 61 -34.53 -2.94 -10.36
C ILE A 61 -35.01 -2.54 -8.97
N ASN A 62 -35.90 -3.33 -8.39
CA ASN A 62 -36.43 -3.11 -7.05
C ASN A 62 -35.56 -3.82 -6.02
N VAL A 63 -34.90 -3.04 -5.15
CA VAL A 63 -34.21 -3.50 -3.95
C VAL A 63 -34.89 -2.91 -2.73
N GLY A 64 -34.85 -3.62 -1.61
CA GLY A 64 -35.31 -3.06 -0.33
C GLY A 64 -34.43 -1.90 0.14
N PRO A 65 -34.77 -1.29 1.31
CA PRO A 65 -33.92 -0.25 1.89
C PRO A 65 -32.47 -0.73 2.02
N ALA A 66 -31.56 -0.05 1.33
CA ALA A 66 -30.15 -0.38 1.39
C ALA A 66 -29.56 0.08 2.74
N SER A 67 -28.75 -0.75 3.35
CA SER A 67 -27.92 -0.42 4.50
C SER A 67 -26.49 -0.87 4.24
N PHE A 68 -25.55 -0.36 5.01
CA PHE A 68 -24.17 -0.79 4.92
C PHE A 68 -23.62 -1.15 6.32
N ASP A 69 -22.62 -2.03 6.31
CA ASP A 69 -21.83 -2.39 7.47
C ASP A 69 -20.39 -1.95 7.22
N LEU A 70 -19.95 -0.94 7.98
CA LEU A 70 -18.60 -0.36 7.78
C LEU A 70 -17.49 -1.35 8.17
N ASP A 71 -17.71 -2.20 9.16
CA ASP A 71 -16.70 -3.19 9.56
C ASP A 71 -16.48 -4.22 8.45
N VAL A 72 -17.55 -4.64 7.77
CA VAL A 72 -17.46 -5.52 6.60
C VAL A 72 -16.75 -4.81 5.45
N ILE A 73 -17.01 -3.52 5.22
CA ILE A 73 -16.31 -2.72 4.20
C ILE A 73 -14.81 -2.62 4.52
N GLN A 74 -14.46 -2.36 5.78
CA GLN A 74 -13.07 -2.28 6.23
C GLN A 74 -12.35 -3.64 6.12
N ALA A 75 -13.00 -4.72 6.51
CA ALA A 75 -12.46 -6.07 6.36
C ALA A 75 -12.21 -6.43 4.89
N ARG A 76 -13.16 -6.06 3.99
CA ARG A 76 -12.98 -6.21 2.54
C ARG A 76 -11.81 -5.40 2.02
N ARG A 77 -11.67 -4.13 2.43
CA ARG A 77 -10.54 -3.26 2.09
C ARG A 77 -9.20 -3.92 2.48
N ALA A 78 -9.08 -4.36 3.73
CA ALA A 78 -7.89 -5.03 4.23
C ALA A 78 -7.57 -6.31 3.44
N LYS A 79 -8.57 -7.12 3.12
CA LYS A 79 -8.41 -8.34 2.30
C LYS A 79 -7.89 -8.02 0.89
N VAL A 80 -8.37 -6.96 0.25
CA VAL A 80 -7.92 -6.53 -1.09
C VAL A 80 -6.46 -6.09 -1.04
N VAL A 81 -6.06 -5.31 -0.02
CA VAL A 81 -4.67 -4.90 0.19
C VAL A 81 -3.77 -6.12 0.39
N ARG A 82 -4.13 -7.01 1.31
CA ARG A 82 -3.36 -8.23 1.59
C ARG A 82 -3.17 -9.09 0.33
N LYS A 83 -4.23 -9.29 -0.45
CA LYS A 83 -4.14 -10.03 -1.72
C LYS A 83 -3.12 -9.41 -2.68
N SER A 84 -3.02 -8.09 -2.71
CA SER A 84 -2.02 -7.38 -3.54
C SER A 84 -0.60 -7.59 -3.01
N ASN A 85 -0.39 -7.48 -1.69
CA ASN A 85 0.92 -7.74 -1.08
C ASN A 85 1.39 -9.18 -1.33
N ASP A 86 0.51 -10.16 -1.08
CA ASP A 86 0.80 -11.59 -1.31
C ASP A 86 1.13 -11.85 -2.78
N GLY A 87 0.44 -11.18 -3.70
CA GLY A 87 0.71 -11.25 -5.13
C GLY A 87 2.10 -10.73 -5.49
N ILE A 88 2.55 -9.64 -4.88
CA ILE A 88 3.89 -9.08 -5.08
C ILE A 88 4.95 -10.05 -4.54
N LEU A 89 4.77 -10.56 -3.32
CA LEU A 89 5.69 -11.53 -2.71
C LEU A 89 5.79 -12.81 -3.55
N TRP A 90 4.66 -13.30 -4.04
CA TRP A 90 4.63 -14.46 -4.95
C TRP A 90 5.39 -14.18 -6.25
N LEU A 91 5.22 -12.99 -6.84
CA LEU A 91 5.94 -12.59 -8.06
C LEU A 91 7.44 -12.46 -7.81
N PHE A 92 7.87 -11.94 -6.66
CA PHE A 92 9.28 -11.91 -6.28
C PHE A 92 9.85 -13.32 -6.21
N LYS A 93 9.20 -14.20 -5.45
CA LYS A 93 9.61 -15.60 -5.30
C LYS A 93 9.66 -16.32 -6.66
N LYS A 94 8.60 -16.18 -7.47
CA LYS A 94 8.49 -16.82 -8.79
C LYS A 94 9.61 -16.42 -9.75
N ASN A 95 10.06 -15.17 -9.69
CA ASN A 95 11.07 -14.62 -10.59
C ASN A 95 12.48 -14.60 -9.99
N GLY A 96 12.69 -15.16 -8.79
CA GLY A 96 14.00 -15.20 -8.15
C GLY A 96 14.50 -13.83 -7.70
N VAL A 97 13.61 -12.87 -7.40
CA VAL A 97 13.98 -11.61 -6.76
C VAL A 97 14.23 -11.87 -5.28
N GLU A 98 15.43 -11.54 -4.81
CA GLU A 98 15.78 -11.59 -3.40
C GLU A 98 15.08 -10.43 -2.69
N PHE A 99 14.20 -10.74 -1.72
CA PHE A 99 13.41 -9.74 -1.04
C PHE A 99 13.86 -9.54 0.40
N PHE A 100 14.13 -8.30 0.77
CA PHE A 100 14.50 -7.88 2.11
C PHE A 100 13.36 -7.02 2.71
N PRO A 101 12.68 -7.48 3.78
CA PRO A 101 11.64 -6.68 4.45
C PRO A 101 12.25 -5.61 5.37
N GLU A 102 13.22 -4.87 4.85
CA GLU A 102 14.09 -3.95 5.58
C GLU A 102 14.19 -2.61 4.85
N SER A 103 14.48 -1.55 5.62
CA SER A 103 14.89 -0.26 5.06
C SER A 103 16.28 -0.37 4.46
N ALA A 104 16.52 0.36 3.38
CA ALA A 104 17.80 0.41 2.71
C ALA A 104 18.37 1.84 2.66
N HIS A 105 19.66 1.97 2.78
CA HIS A 105 20.36 3.24 2.66
C HIS A 105 21.74 3.05 1.96
N PHE A 106 22.23 4.11 1.35
CA PHE A 106 23.56 4.08 0.74
C PHE A 106 24.64 4.15 1.82
N LEU A 107 25.64 3.29 1.71
CA LEU A 107 26.83 3.32 2.56
C LEU A 107 27.95 4.13 1.89
N PRO A 108 28.87 4.71 2.70
CA PRO A 108 30.05 5.39 2.18
C PRO A 108 30.93 4.47 1.31
N GLY A 109 31.63 5.05 0.35
CA GLY A 109 32.56 4.33 -0.52
C GLY A 109 31.94 3.52 -1.65
N GLY A 110 30.61 3.60 -1.82
CA GLY A 110 29.92 3.11 -3.02
C GLY A 110 30.24 3.99 -4.23
N LYS A 111 30.28 3.39 -5.42
CA LYS A 111 30.51 4.09 -6.69
C LYS A 111 29.73 3.43 -7.83
N PRO A 112 29.52 4.10 -8.97
CA PRO A 112 28.90 3.49 -10.14
C PRO A 112 29.50 2.12 -10.45
N GLY A 113 28.67 1.10 -10.65
CA GLY A 113 29.07 -0.28 -10.85
C GLY A 113 29.35 -1.10 -9.58
N ALA A 114 29.44 -0.46 -8.41
CA ALA A 114 29.69 -1.10 -7.12
C ALA A 114 29.08 -0.29 -5.97
N TRP A 115 27.77 -0.06 -6.01
CA TRP A 115 27.05 0.63 -4.95
C TRP A 115 26.98 -0.24 -3.68
N LYS A 116 27.28 0.35 -2.55
CA LYS A 116 27.17 -0.31 -1.24
C LYS A 116 25.86 0.12 -0.57
N ILE A 117 25.04 -0.83 -0.20
CA ILE A 117 23.72 -0.64 0.41
C ILE A 117 23.71 -1.35 1.75
N GLY A 118 23.40 -0.61 2.81
CA GLY A 118 23.14 -1.15 4.14
C GLY A 118 21.65 -1.35 4.34
N LEU A 119 21.26 -2.43 4.98
CA LEU A 119 19.90 -2.73 5.41
C LEU A 119 19.74 -2.47 6.91
N SER A 120 18.51 -2.24 7.38
CA SER A 120 18.23 -1.93 8.79
C SER A 120 18.56 -3.06 9.76
N ASP A 121 18.67 -4.30 9.28
CA ASP A 121 19.11 -5.46 10.06
C ASP A 121 20.64 -5.62 10.16
N GLY A 122 21.41 -4.68 9.57
CA GLY A 122 22.88 -4.70 9.51
C GLY A 122 23.46 -5.45 8.31
N THR A 123 22.63 -6.05 7.48
CA THR A 123 23.10 -6.70 6.24
C THR A 123 23.64 -5.66 5.26
N GLU A 124 24.76 -5.95 4.62
CA GLU A 124 25.33 -5.13 3.54
C GLU A 124 25.26 -5.89 2.21
N ILE A 125 24.81 -5.20 1.17
CA ILE A 125 24.78 -5.72 -0.19
C ILE A 125 25.51 -4.79 -1.15
N THR A 126 26.05 -5.36 -2.22
CA THR A 126 26.68 -4.59 -3.30
C THR A 126 25.87 -4.76 -4.57
N ALA A 127 25.59 -3.66 -5.25
CA ALA A 127 24.83 -3.64 -6.49
C ALA A 127 25.56 -2.83 -7.58
N ALA A 128 25.58 -3.34 -8.80
CA ALA A 128 26.09 -2.59 -9.94
C ALA A 128 25.18 -1.40 -10.29
N ASN A 129 23.88 -1.58 -10.16
CA ASN A 129 22.86 -0.57 -10.43
C ASN A 129 21.85 -0.53 -9.29
N VAL A 130 21.34 0.65 -8.96
CA VAL A 130 20.34 0.87 -7.94
C VAL A 130 19.20 1.68 -8.53
N VAL A 131 17.97 1.22 -8.30
CA VAL A 131 16.76 1.96 -8.63
C VAL A 131 16.17 2.48 -7.32
N VAL A 132 16.11 3.79 -7.15
CA VAL A 132 15.47 4.43 -6.00
C VAL A 132 13.99 4.57 -6.28
N ALA A 133 13.19 3.82 -5.52
CA ALA A 133 11.72 3.84 -5.58
C ALA A 133 11.17 3.96 -4.14
N ALA A 134 11.68 4.93 -3.38
CA ALA A 134 11.51 5.07 -1.94
C ALA A 134 10.06 5.43 -1.49
N GLY A 135 9.13 5.58 -2.44
CA GLY A 135 7.74 5.92 -2.13
C GLY A 135 7.55 7.38 -1.76
N SER A 136 6.51 7.66 -0.97
CA SER A 136 6.14 9.00 -0.55
C SER A 136 5.50 8.99 0.84
N VAL A 137 5.60 10.12 1.52
CA VAL A 137 4.88 10.38 2.77
C VAL A 137 4.05 11.65 2.62
N PRO A 138 2.95 11.82 3.38
CA PRO A 138 2.19 13.06 3.38
C PRO A 138 3.07 14.25 3.75
N ARG A 139 3.00 15.33 2.98
CA ARG A 139 3.61 16.61 3.36
C ARG A 139 2.66 17.34 4.31
N LEU A 140 3.05 17.45 5.56
CA LEU A 140 2.25 18.13 6.56
C LEU A 140 2.31 19.66 6.39
N LEU A 141 1.22 20.34 6.78
CA LEU A 141 1.19 21.78 6.86
C LEU A 141 1.99 22.24 8.10
N PRO A 142 2.74 23.38 8.02
CA PRO A 142 3.42 23.94 9.19
C PRO A 142 2.44 24.19 10.34
N GLY A 143 2.78 23.72 11.53
CA GLY A 143 1.97 23.90 12.73
C GLY A 143 0.75 22.94 12.84
N VAL A 144 0.56 22.03 11.89
CA VAL A 144 -0.49 21.01 11.94
C VAL A 144 0.15 19.65 12.13
N THR A 145 -0.17 18.97 13.23
CA THR A 145 0.26 17.60 13.49
C THR A 145 -0.96 16.70 13.46
N PRO A 146 -1.05 15.78 12.49
CA PRO A 146 -2.11 14.77 12.46
C PRO A 146 -2.05 13.87 13.70
N ASP A 147 -3.19 13.65 14.32
CA ASP A 147 -3.38 12.71 15.42
C ASP A 147 -4.02 11.39 14.95
N GLU A 148 -4.33 11.33 13.67
CA GLU A 148 -5.02 10.21 12.98
C GLU A 148 -6.38 9.86 13.62
N LYS A 149 -6.99 10.83 14.31
CA LYS A 149 -8.31 10.74 14.95
C LYS A 149 -9.22 11.88 14.56
N THR A 150 -8.76 13.11 14.78
CA THR A 150 -9.47 14.34 14.47
C THR A 150 -8.87 15.04 13.26
N ILE A 151 -7.55 15.09 13.23
CA ILE A 151 -6.77 15.58 12.09
C ILE A 151 -6.12 14.37 11.43
N LEU A 152 -6.58 14.06 10.24
CA LEU A 152 -6.25 12.83 9.53
C LEU A 152 -5.29 13.10 8.36
N THR A 153 -4.37 12.19 8.14
CA THR A 153 -3.80 11.99 6.81
C THR A 153 -4.69 11.06 5.99
N SER A 154 -4.30 10.80 4.73
CA SER A 154 -5.00 9.80 3.91
C SER A 154 -5.02 8.40 4.55
N THR A 155 -4.01 8.09 5.38
CA THR A 155 -3.94 6.81 6.11
C THR A 155 -5.07 6.69 7.12
N GLY A 156 -5.19 7.65 8.05
CA GLY A 156 -6.26 7.66 9.04
C GLY A 156 -7.65 7.80 8.41
N GLY A 157 -7.75 8.56 7.31
CA GLY A 157 -8.99 8.67 6.54
C GLY A 157 -9.50 7.33 5.99
N LEU A 158 -8.59 6.43 5.60
CA LEU A 158 -8.93 5.08 5.14
C LEU A 158 -9.24 4.08 6.27
N GLU A 159 -8.90 4.42 7.52
CA GLU A 159 -9.03 3.52 8.68
C GLU A 159 -10.17 3.91 9.63
N GLN A 160 -11.05 4.81 9.18
CA GLN A 160 -12.19 5.23 10.00
C GLN A 160 -13.12 4.05 10.33
N THR A 161 -13.46 3.92 11.61
CA THR A 161 -14.36 2.88 12.14
C THR A 161 -15.82 3.33 12.23
N SER A 162 -16.08 4.60 11.94
CA SER A 162 -17.43 5.18 11.89
C SER A 162 -17.48 6.30 10.86
N VAL A 163 -18.66 6.54 10.30
CA VAL A 163 -18.89 7.67 9.41
C VAL A 163 -18.96 8.95 10.25
N PRO A 164 -18.07 9.93 10.04
CA PRO A 164 -18.11 11.16 10.82
C PRO A 164 -19.36 11.98 10.49
N LYS A 165 -19.94 12.63 11.51
CA LYS A 165 -21.10 13.52 11.31
C LYS A 165 -20.74 14.78 10.50
N ARG A 166 -19.50 15.21 10.56
CA ARG A 166 -18.95 16.33 9.79
C ARG A 166 -17.52 15.96 9.38
N LEU A 167 -17.21 16.22 8.13
CA LEU A 167 -15.87 16.07 7.56
C LEU A 167 -15.55 17.37 6.81
N GLY A 168 -14.37 17.90 7.05
CA GLY A 168 -13.83 19.10 6.40
C GLY A 168 -12.48 18.85 5.76
#